data_30854ca54ed0555de15674268fea1710
#
_entry.id   30854ca54ed0555de15674268fea1710
#
_cell.length_a   1.000
_cell.length_b   1.000
_cell.length_c   1.000
_cell.angle_alpha   90.00
_cell.angle_beta   90.00
_cell.angle_gamma   90.00
#
_symmetry.space_group_name_H-M   'P 1'
#
loop_
_entity.id
_entity.type
_entity.pdbx_description
1 polymer ?
#
loop_
_entity_poly.entity_id
_entity_poly.type
_entity_poly.pdbx_seq_one_letter_code
_entity_poly.pdbx_strand_id
1 'polypeptide(L)'
;MAYTSNIIDKPRKEGAEDLLGVDKYTTALIKFIETCQMPTTLAIQGEWGSGKTSLLNQIRYHLCESSLNTNEVNNTKPFYGIWVNTWQYSLMKSKDEALISIIGGLTNEILNIIKDKHETKSKATINKVKGLFSKLGKAGAKAAANTIGIDSEIVDSLLETDESEVNLLQFKSALQDAIKECLQEDKSKGNNNLGFVFFIDDLDRIDPPVAVEILELIKNIFEVENCIFILAIDYEVVVKGLVPKFGPLTEKNEREFRSFFDKIIQLPFSMPVANYDITKFLMSSLKDIGYIDDRILNDNFLKEKLSDLTLLSVGTNPRSLKRLINTLSLLNIIGNIDESNQKEIHELLINYALVCIQIAYPKIYELLTQEPAFIDWTEQTAKKLRLPELTESQLIILNSTSEFDDEWEKVLFRKCQGDPYMTSRTFQ
;
A
#
# COMPACT_ATOMS: atom_id res chain seq x y z
N MET A 1 13.76 31.03 -7.02
CA MET A 1 13.31 29.73 -7.61
C MET A 1 11.80 29.76 -7.67
N ALA A 2 11.19 29.19 -8.69
CA ALA A 2 9.72 29.08 -8.72
C ALA A 2 9.31 28.00 -7.71
N TYR A 3 8.46 28.36 -6.77
CA TYR A 3 7.89 27.41 -5.80
C TYR A 3 6.87 26.49 -6.50
N THR A 4 6.79 25.24 -6.05
CA THR A 4 5.74 24.33 -6.52
C THR A 4 4.47 24.54 -5.70
N SER A 5 3.32 24.54 -6.36
CA SER A 5 2.03 24.76 -5.66
C SER A 5 1.49 23.51 -4.99
N ASN A 6 2.00 22.31 -5.30
CA ASN A 6 1.55 21.07 -4.67
C ASN A 6 2.55 19.93 -4.81
N ILE A 7 2.43 18.95 -3.93
CA ILE A 7 3.10 17.65 -4.03
C ILE A 7 2.09 16.62 -4.52
N ILE A 8 2.37 16.02 -5.67
CA ILE A 8 1.47 15.04 -6.27
C ILE A 8 1.55 13.72 -5.47
N ASP A 9 0.39 13.13 -5.16
CA ASP A 9 0.32 11.81 -4.54
C ASP A 9 0.58 10.70 -5.59
N LYS A 10 1.81 10.67 -6.09
CA LYS A 10 2.31 9.60 -6.96
C LYS A 10 3.38 8.80 -6.23
N PRO A 11 3.52 7.52 -6.57
CA PRO A 11 4.67 6.73 -6.12
C PRO A 11 5.98 7.40 -6.47
N ARG A 12 7.02 7.17 -5.65
CA ARG A 12 8.37 7.64 -5.92
C ARG A 12 8.83 7.14 -7.29
N LYS A 13 9.31 8.04 -8.13
CA LYS A 13 9.86 7.70 -9.44
C LYS A 13 11.21 7.01 -9.30
N GLU A 14 11.56 6.27 -10.32
CA GLU A 14 12.89 5.65 -10.50
C GLU A 14 13.99 6.72 -10.39
N GLY A 15 15.02 6.45 -9.56
CA GLY A 15 16.15 7.36 -9.38
C GLY A 15 15.85 8.67 -8.63
N ALA A 16 14.63 8.91 -8.16
CA ALA A 16 14.31 10.07 -7.34
C ALA A 16 14.96 9.96 -5.94
N GLU A 17 15.26 11.12 -5.33
CA GLU A 17 15.86 11.18 -4.00
C GLU A 17 15.01 10.46 -2.95
N ASP A 18 15.66 9.74 -2.03
CA ASP A 18 15.03 9.12 -0.87
C ASP A 18 14.89 10.13 0.28
N LEU A 19 13.70 10.69 0.40
CA LEU A 19 13.39 11.64 1.47
C LEU A 19 12.92 10.96 2.76
N LEU A 20 12.57 9.66 2.70
CA LEU A 20 12.05 8.93 3.86
C LEU A 20 13.03 7.91 4.45
N GLY A 21 14.21 7.73 3.88
CA GLY A 21 15.22 6.77 4.36
C GLY A 21 14.87 5.31 4.09
N VAL A 22 14.16 5.03 2.98
CA VAL A 22 13.68 3.67 2.63
C VAL A 22 14.72 2.88 1.82
N ASP A 23 15.70 3.52 1.21
CA ASP A 23 16.66 2.89 0.28
C ASP A 23 17.47 1.76 0.91
N LYS A 24 17.78 1.83 2.22
CA LYS A 24 18.45 0.72 2.93
C LYS A 24 17.61 -0.57 2.93
N TYR A 25 16.29 -0.45 3.06
CA TYR A 25 15.36 -1.59 3.02
C TYR A 25 15.19 -2.10 1.59
N THR A 26 15.10 -1.17 0.63
CA THR A 26 15.05 -1.49 -0.80
C THR A 26 16.28 -2.32 -1.20
N THR A 27 17.47 -1.87 -0.83
CA THR A 27 18.73 -2.57 -1.11
C THR A 27 18.78 -3.97 -0.49
N ALA A 28 18.30 -4.12 0.75
CA ALA A 28 18.24 -5.42 1.42
C ALA A 28 17.28 -6.38 0.74
N LEU A 29 16.08 -5.91 0.33
CA LEU A 29 15.10 -6.71 -0.40
C LEU A 29 15.60 -7.12 -1.79
N ILE A 30 16.25 -6.22 -2.52
CA ILE A 30 16.88 -6.51 -3.80
C ILE A 30 17.88 -7.66 -3.65
N LYS A 31 18.80 -7.54 -2.69
CA LYS A 31 19.81 -8.58 -2.44
C LYS A 31 19.19 -9.91 -2.03
N PHE A 32 18.11 -9.88 -1.24
CA PHE A 32 17.37 -11.09 -0.88
C PHE A 32 16.74 -11.75 -2.13
N ILE A 33 16.09 -10.97 -3.00
CA ILE A 33 15.43 -11.44 -4.21
C ILE A 33 16.45 -12.06 -5.20
N GLU A 34 17.62 -11.45 -5.33
CA GLU A 34 18.69 -11.97 -6.20
C GLU A 34 19.25 -13.32 -5.76
N THR A 35 19.11 -13.65 -4.47
CA THR A 35 19.75 -14.85 -3.87
C THR A 35 18.76 -15.87 -3.33
N CYS A 36 17.46 -15.56 -3.29
CA CYS A 36 16.46 -16.50 -2.76
C CYS A 36 16.22 -17.69 -3.70
N GLN A 37 15.76 -18.79 -3.12
CA GLN A 37 15.28 -19.94 -3.90
C GLN A 37 13.89 -19.62 -4.48
N MET A 38 13.65 -20.10 -5.69
CA MET A 38 12.38 -19.94 -6.39
C MET A 38 11.64 -21.27 -6.54
N PRO A 39 10.30 -21.34 -6.47
CA PRO A 39 9.40 -20.19 -6.36
C PRO A 39 9.34 -19.59 -4.94
N THR A 40 9.15 -18.27 -4.85
CA THR A 40 9.02 -17.57 -3.56
C THR A 40 8.02 -16.43 -3.65
N THR A 41 7.29 -16.19 -2.56
CA THR A 41 6.32 -15.08 -2.44
C THR A 41 6.70 -14.17 -1.27
N LEU A 42 6.91 -12.91 -1.59
CA LEU A 42 7.13 -11.83 -0.62
C LEU A 42 5.86 -11.01 -0.47
N ALA A 43 5.54 -10.59 0.74
CA ALA A 43 4.47 -9.61 0.97
C ALA A 43 5.04 -8.32 1.55
N ILE A 44 4.86 -7.23 0.85
CA ILE A 44 5.09 -5.88 1.34
C ILE A 44 3.82 -5.42 2.04
N GLN A 45 3.85 -5.41 3.36
CA GLN A 45 2.69 -5.14 4.20
C GLN A 45 2.71 -3.70 4.72
N GLY A 46 1.55 -3.06 4.76
CA GLY A 46 1.40 -1.74 5.35
C GLY A 46 0.06 -1.12 5.01
N GLU A 47 -0.31 -0.12 5.79
CA GLU A 47 -1.52 0.66 5.58
C GLU A 47 -1.53 1.36 4.21
N TRP A 48 -2.71 1.79 3.80
CA TRP A 48 -2.88 2.58 2.60
C TRP A 48 -2.11 3.91 2.71
N GLY A 49 -1.28 4.21 1.70
CA GLY A 49 -0.43 5.41 1.70
C GLY A 49 0.94 5.26 2.37
N SER A 50 1.27 4.09 2.94
CA SER A 50 2.57 3.81 3.57
C SER A 50 3.76 3.78 2.60
N GLY A 51 3.53 3.73 1.28
CA GLY A 51 4.60 3.73 0.27
C GLY A 51 4.89 2.37 -0.37
N LYS A 52 4.02 1.36 -0.20
CA LYS A 52 4.17 0.02 -0.80
C LYS A 52 4.50 0.07 -2.30
N THR A 53 3.67 0.75 -3.08
CA THR A 53 3.88 0.92 -4.53
C THR A 53 5.20 1.60 -4.88
N SER A 54 5.64 2.56 -4.06
CA SER A 54 6.95 3.22 -4.25
C SER A 54 8.11 2.25 -4.06
N LEU A 55 8.03 1.39 -3.05
CA LEU A 55 9.02 0.34 -2.80
C LEU A 55 9.04 -0.70 -3.93
N LEU A 56 7.86 -1.15 -4.38
CA LEU A 56 7.74 -2.06 -5.53
C LEU A 56 8.38 -1.47 -6.80
N ASN A 57 8.14 -0.18 -7.09
CA ASN A 57 8.73 0.49 -8.24
C ASN A 57 10.26 0.54 -8.17
N GLN A 58 10.83 0.82 -6.99
CA GLN A 58 12.29 0.83 -6.81
C GLN A 58 12.88 -0.59 -7.00
N ILE A 59 12.25 -1.62 -6.42
CA ILE A 59 12.68 -3.02 -6.60
C ILE A 59 12.63 -3.38 -8.08
N ARG A 60 11.54 -3.06 -8.77
CA ARG A 60 11.38 -3.32 -10.20
C ARG A 60 12.45 -2.63 -11.03
N TYR A 61 12.72 -1.36 -10.75
CA TYR A 61 13.72 -0.57 -11.45
C TYR A 61 15.12 -1.21 -11.36
N HIS A 62 15.49 -1.72 -10.19
CA HIS A 62 16.81 -2.32 -9.99
C HIS A 62 16.92 -3.74 -10.56
N LEU A 63 15.87 -4.54 -10.47
CA LEU A 63 15.91 -5.97 -10.78
C LEU A 63 15.44 -6.32 -12.19
N CYS A 64 14.56 -5.51 -12.79
CA CYS A 64 13.89 -5.89 -14.03
C CYS A 64 14.27 -4.98 -15.19
N GLU A 65 14.36 -5.54 -16.38
CA GLU A 65 14.52 -4.75 -17.60
C GLU A 65 13.32 -3.82 -17.81
N SER A 66 13.59 -2.56 -18.11
CA SER A 66 12.57 -1.63 -18.55
C SER A 66 12.29 -1.89 -20.03
N SER A 67 11.04 -2.19 -20.37
CA SER A 67 10.59 -2.35 -21.75
C SER A 67 10.70 -1.04 -22.60
N LEU A 68 11.09 0.07 -21.97
CA LEU A 68 11.09 1.41 -22.60
C LEU A 68 12.48 2.00 -22.86
N ASN A 69 13.59 1.41 -22.36
CA ASN A 69 14.94 1.96 -22.55
C ASN A 69 15.84 1.02 -23.33
N THR A 70 15.78 1.10 -24.65
CA THR A 70 16.60 0.32 -25.60
C THR A 70 18.01 0.87 -25.84
N ASN A 71 18.46 1.92 -25.14
CA ASN A 71 19.73 2.61 -25.46
C ASN A 71 20.88 2.40 -24.48
N GLU A 72 20.72 1.67 -23.37
CA GLU A 72 21.85 1.32 -22.54
C GLU A 72 22.35 -0.08 -22.92
N VAL A 73 23.32 -0.11 -23.79
CA VAL A 73 24.12 -1.28 -24.17
C VAL A 73 24.90 -1.74 -22.94
N ASN A 74 24.63 -2.95 -22.41
CA ASN A 74 25.36 -3.71 -21.39
C ASN A 74 24.86 -3.76 -19.95
N ASN A 75 23.61 -3.46 -19.63
CA ASN A 75 23.12 -3.74 -18.29
C ASN A 75 21.90 -4.69 -18.34
N THR A 76 22.15 -5.98 -18.60
CA THR A 76 21.08 -7.01 -18.55
C THR A 76 20.65 -7.18 -17.09
N LYS A 77 19.42 -6.78 -16.79
CA LYS A 77 18.81 -6.98 -15.47
C LYS A 77 18.53 -8.48 -15.24
N PRO A 78 18.62 -8.96 -13.99
CA PRO A 78 18.53 -10.39 -13.70
C PRO A 78 17.15 -11.00 -13.85
N PHE A 79 16.08 -10.21 -13.99
CA PHE A 79 14.71 -10.72 -14.05
C PHE A 79 13.85 -10.01 -15.10
N TYR A 80 12.84 -10.71 -15.59
CA TYR A 80 11.71 -10.15 -16.29
C TYR A 80 10.65 -9.69 -15.30
N GLY A 81 10.25 -8.42 -15.37
CA GLY A 81 9.26 -7.82 -14.47
C GLY A 81 7.87 -7.77 -15.07
N ILE A 82 6.89 -8.33 -14.38
CA ILE A 82 5.46 -8.26 -14.74
C ILE A 82 4.72 -7.48 -13.66
N TRP A 83 4.01 -6.41 -14.06
CA TRP A 83 3.24 -5.59 -13.14
C TRP A 83 1.75 -5.80 -13.32
N VAL A 84 1.07 -6.13 -12.23
CA VAL A 84 -0.38 -6.30 -12.20
C VAL A 84 -0.96 -5.34 -11.17
N ASN A 85 -1.76 -4.40 -11.66
CA ASN A 85 -2.59 -3.58 -10.82
C ASN A 85 -3.98 -4.25 -10.72
N THR A 86 -4.28 -4.81 -9.55
CA THR A 86 -5.51 -5.57 -9.36
C THR A 86 -6.75 -4.68 -9.35
N TRP A 87 -6.61 -3.40 -9.01
CA TRP A 87 -7.74 -2.47 -8.98
C TRP A 87 -8.43 -2.31 -10.33
N GLN A 88 -7.70 -2.41 -11.44
CA GLN A 88 -8.31 -2.35 -12.78
C GLN A 88 -9.37 -3.45 -13.02
N TYR A 89 -9.29 -4.55 -12.27
CA TYR A 89 -10.24 -5.65 -12.34
C TYR A 89 -11.43 -5.50 -11.37
N SER A 90 -11.38 -4.55 -10.42
CA SER A 90 -12.46 -4.28 -9.46
C SER A 90 -13.75 -3.79 -10.14
N LEU A 91 -13.64 -3.29 -11.37
CA LEU A 91 -14.78 -2.84 -12.17
C LEU A 91 -15.48 -3.97 -12.96
N MET A 92 -14.97 -5.19 -12.88
CA MET A 92 -15.61 -6.36 -13.52
C MET A 92 -16.92 -6.72 -12.84
N LYS A 93 -17.89 -7.19 -13.62
CA LYS A 93 -19.26 -7.42 -13.15
C LYS A 93 -19.41 -8.61 -12.21
N SER A 94 -18.51 -9.60 -12.31
CA SER A 94 -18.48 -10.77 -11.45
C SER A 94 -17.09 -11.08 -10.94
N LYS A 95 -17.01 -11.75 -9.78
CA LYS A 95 -15.75 -12.22 -9.19
C LYS A 95 -14.99 -13.14 -10.14
N ASP A 96 -15.71 -14.03 -10.79
CA ASP A 96 -15.17 -15.04 -11.70
C ASP A 96 -14.54 -14.40 -12.93
N GLU A 97 -15.18 -13.37 -13.50
CA GLU A 97 -14.64 -12.58 -14.60
C GLU A 97 -13.34 -11.88 -14.19
N ALA A 98 -13.27 -11.34 -12.96
CA ALA A 98 -12.09 -10.68 -12.45
C ALA A 98 -10.90 -11.67 -12.32
N LEU A 99 -11.14 -12.86 -11.74
CA LEU A 99 -10.11 -13.89 -11.56
C LEU A 99 -9.58 -14.42 -12.91
N ILE A 100 -10.48 -14.76 -13.84
CA ILE A 100 -10.11 -15.21 -15.19
C ILE A 100 -9.32 -14.11 -15.93
N SER A 101 -9.72 -12.84 -15.78
CA SER A 101 -9.04 -11.71 -16.40
C SER A 101 -7.64 -11.49 -15.83
N ILE A 102 -7.45 -11.69 -14.53
CA ILE A 102 -6.14 -11.60 -13.88
C ILE A 102 -5.22 -12.74 -14.38
N ILE A 103 -5.71 -13.98 -14.41
CA ILE A 103 -4.96 -15.12 -14.98
C ILE A 103 -4.57 -14.85 -16.43
N GLY A 104 -5.53 -14.38 -17.21
CA GLY A 104 -5.32 -14.04 -18.62
C GLY A 104 -4.31 -12.92 -18.80
N GLY A 105 -4.41 -11.87 -17.98
CA GLY A 105 -3.47 -10.75 -17.97
C GLY A 105 -2.05 -11.20 -17.66
N LEU A 106 -1.85 -11.92 -16.56
CA LEU A 106 -0.56 -12.49 -16.17
C LEU A 106 0.02 -13.39 -17.27
N THR A 107 -0.82 -14.30 -17.79
CA THR A 107 -0.40 -15.23 -18.85
C THR A 107 0.01 -14.48 -20.11
N ASN A 108 -0.77 -13.50 -20.55
CA ASN A 108 -0.45 -12.70 -21.73
C ASN A 108 0.85 -11.91 -21.59
N GLU A 109 1.10 -11.32 -20.41
CA GLU A 109 2.36 -10.60 -20.16
C GLU A 109 3.58 -11.56 -20.25
N ILE A 110 3.49 -12.76 -19.65
CA ILE A 110 4.53 -13.78 -19.79
C ILE A 110 4.75 -14.13 -21.26
N LEU A 111 3.67 -14.40 -21.98
CA LEU A 111 3.76 -14.81 -23.39
C LEU A 111 4.24 -13.68 -24.31
N ASN A 112 3.94 -12.42 -24.00
CA ASN A 112 4.46 -11.27 -24.73
C ASN A 112 5.97 -11.15 -24.54
N ILE A 113 6.47 -11.23 -23.30
CA ILE A 113 7.92 -11.22 -23.02
C ILE A 113 8.61 -12.34 -23.77
N ILE A 114 8.07 -13.58 -23.72
CA ILE A 114 8.61 -14.73 -24.43
C ILE A 114 8.63 -14.48 -25.95
N LYS A 115 7.55 -13.94 -26.50
CA LYS A 115 7.45 -13.65 -27.94
C LYS A 115 8.44 -12.58 -28.39
N ASP A 116 8.57 -11.49 -27.62
CA ASP A 116 9.41 -10.35 -27.98
C ASP A 116 10.91 -10.69 -27.94
N LYS A 117 11.30 -11.60 -27.06
CA LYS A 117 12.71 -12.03 -26.89
C LYS A 117 13.08 -13.24 -27.78
N HIS A 118 12.09 -14.03 -28.22
CA HIS A 118 12.32 -15.35 -28.87
C HIS A 118 11.38 -15.59 -30.07
N GLU A 119 11.80 -15.16 -31.26
CA GLU A 119 10.90 -15.11 -32.45
C GLU A 119 10.55 -16.48 -33.05
N THR A 120 11.37 -17.54 -32.90
CA THR A 120 11.28 -18.71 -33.78
C THR A 120 10.83 -20.01 -33.12
N LYS A 121 11.22 -20.33 -31.91
CA LYS A 121 10.89 -21.60 -31.23
C LYS A 121 9.64 -21.54 -30.36
N SER A 122 9.27 -20.37 -29.86
CA SER A 122 8.22 -20.22 -28.86
C SER A 122 6.79 -20.26 -29.43
N LYS A 123 6.58 -20.20 -30.76
CA LYS A 123 5.24 -20.14 -31.34
C LYS A 123 4.35 -21.34 -30.99
N ALA A 124 4.92 -22.56 -30.97
CA ALA A 124 4.16 -23.77 -30.66
C ALA A 124 3.76 -23.79 -29.17
N THR A 125 4.70 -23.43 -28.29
CA THR A 125 4.49 -23.37 -26.83
C THR A 125 3.54 -22.25 -26.45
N ILE A 126 3.67 -21.06 -27.06
CA ILE A 126 2.72 -19.95 -26.91
C ILE A 126 1.31 -20.36 -27.33
N ASN A 127 1.17 -21.01 -28.50
CA ASN A 127 -0.13 -21.47 -28.97
C ASN A 127 -0.74 -22.54 -28.07
N LYS A 128 0.07 -23.46 -27.53
CA LYS A 128 -0.34 -24.46 -26.54
C LYS A 128 -0.90 -23.80 -25.27
N VAL A 129 -0.17 -22.85 -24.67
CA VAL A 129 -0.61 -22.13 -23.47
C VAL A 129 -1.91 -21.33 -23.75
N LYS A 130 -1.98 -20.61 -24.87
CA LYS A 130 -3.20 -19.86 -25.27
C LYS A 130 -4.38 -20.78 -25.50
N GLY A 131 -4.16 -21.94 -26.13
CA GLY A 131 -5.21 -22.93 -26.38
C GLY A 131 -5.77 -23.52 -25.07
N LEU A 132 -4.91 -23.82 -24.12
CA LEU A 132 -5.29 -24.32 -22.80
C LEU A 132 -6.01 -23.23 -21.99
N PHE A 133 -5.53 -22.00 -22.01
CA PHE A 133 -6.21 -20.88 -21.37
C PHE A 133 -7.60 -20.60 -21.96
N SER A 134 -7.74 -20.68 -23.30
CA SER A 134 -9.05 -20.52 -23.96
C SER A 134 -10.06 -21.61 -23.56
N LYS A 135 -9.58 -22.84 -23.29
CA LYS A 135 -10.43 -23.93 -22.79
C LYS A 135 -10.85 -23.69 -21.33
N LEU A 136 -9.93 -23.22 -20.47
CA LEU A 136 -10.21 -22.77 -19.11
C LEU A 136 -11.26 -21.64 -19.11
N GLY A 137 -11.12 -20.62 -19.96
CA GLY A 137 -12.07 -19.52 -20.07
C GLY A 137 -13.45 -19.95 -20.57
N LYS A 138 -13.57 -20.95 -21.44
CA LYS A 138 -14.86 -21.49 -21.93
C LYS A 138 -15.53 -22.42 -20.93
N ALA A 139 -14.75 -23.25 -20.23
CA ALA A 139 -15.24 -24.05 -19.10
C ALA A 139 -15.63 -23.12 -17.95
N GLY A 140 -14.83 -22.08 -17.69
CA GLY A 140 -15.10 -21.03 -16.72
C GLY A 140 -16.37 -20.26 -16.96
N ALA A 141 -16.72 -19.87 -18.20
CA ALA A 141 -17.96 -19.13 -18.45
C ALA A 141 -19.25 -19.92 -18.13
N LYS A 142 -19.19 -21.25 -18.09
CA LYS A 142 -20.31 -22.12 -17.66
C LYS A 142 -20.15 -22.71 -16.27
N ALA A 143 -18.92 -22.97 -15.82
CA ALA A 143 -18.59 -23.52 -14.49
C ALA A 143 -18.26 -22.42 -13.48
N ALA A 144 -17.81 -21.24 -13.93
CA ALA A 144 -17.56 -20.07 -13.10
C ALA A 144 -18.85 -19.46 -12.50
N ALA A 145 -20.00 -19.72 -13.11
CA ALA A 145 -21.27 -19.42 -12.45
C ALA A 145 -21.51 -20.26 -11.17
N ASN A 146 -20.75 -21.37 -10.99
CA ASN A 146 -20.94 -22.30 -9.87
C ASN A 146 -19.64 -22.67 -9.12
N THR A 147 -18.44 -22.25 -9.55
CA THR A 147 -17.24 -22.99 -9.14
C THR A 147 -15.99 -22.17 -8.81
N ILE A 148 -16.04 -20.88 -8.64
CA ILE A 148 -14.89 -20.10 -8.15
C ILE A 148 -15.22 -19.38 -6.83
N GLY A 149 -15.90 -20.06 -5.94
CA GLY A 149 -15.67 -19.94 -4.53
C GLY A 149 -14.50 -20.87 -4.23
N ILE A 150 -13.29 -20.35 -4.08
CA ILE A 150 -12.10 -21.16 -3.79
C ILE A 150 -12.20 -21.64 -2.34
N ASP A 151 -13.15 -22.50 -2.09
CA ASP A 151 -13.10 -23.44 -0.98
C ASP A 151 -12.21 -24.59 -1.41
N SER A 152 -11.37 -25.13 -0.54
CA SER A 152 -10.57 -26.32 -0.82
C SER A 152 -11.43 -27.48 -1.36
N GLU A 153 -12.71 -27.55 -0.99
CA GLU A 153 -13.70 -28.46 -1.55
C GLU A 153 -14.03 -28.18 -3.02
N ILE A 154 -13.78 -26.97 -3.53
CA ILE A 154 -14.09 -26.59 -4.92
C ILE A 154 -12.89 -26.73 -5.85
N VAL A 155 -11.68 -26.50 -5.34
CA VAL A 155 -10.49 -27.01 -6.02
C VAL A 155 -10.64 -28.53 -6.18
N ASP A 156 -11.10 -29.23 -5.15
CA ASP A 156 -11.36 -30.68 -5.20
C ASP A 156 -12.53 -31.02 -6.14
N SER A 157 -13.58 -30.22 -6.29
CA SER A 157 -14.69 -30.46 -7.22
C SER A 157 -14.41 -30.05 -8.67
N LEU A 158 -13.54 -29.06 -8.90
CA LEU A 158 -12.93 -28.81 -10.22
C LEU A 158 -11.98 -29.95 -10.61
N LEU A 159 -11.48 -30.64 -9.59
CA LEU A 159 -10.70 -31.84 -9.69
C LEU A 159 -11.57 -33.10 -9.87
N GLU A 160 -12.85 -33.08 -9.56
CA GLU A 160 -13.78 -34.23 -9.69
C GLU A 160 -14.47 -34.36 -11.05
N THR A 161 -14.38 -33.37 -11.94
CA THR A 161 -14.78 -33.54 -13.34
C THR A 161 -13.57 -33.74 -14.22
N ASP A 162 -13.35 -34.97 -14.67
CA ASP A 162 -12.20 -35.48 -15.44
C ASP A 162 -11.63 -34.55 -16.54
N GLU A 163 -12.41 -33.66 -17.11
CA GLU A 163 -11.97 -32.74 -18.17
C GLU A 163 -11.42 -31.39 -17.65
N SER A 164 -11.78 -30.92 -16.45
CA SER A 164 -11.37 -29.63 -15.93
C SER A 164 -10.07 -29.68 -15.10
N GLU A 165 -9.85 -30.77 -14.39
CA GLU A 165 -8.60 -31.07 -13.67
C GLU A 165 -7.41 -31.16 -14.61
N VAL A 166 -7.59 -31.96 -15.65
CA VAL A 166 -6.59 -32.13 -16.70
C VAL A 166 -6.21 -30.78 -17.32
N ASN A 167 -7.17 -29.86 -17.42
CA ASN A 167 -6.94 -28.53 -18.02
C ASN A 167 -6.11 -27.58 -17.14
N LEU A 168 -6.28 -27.56 -15.82
CA LEU A 168 -5.54 -26.65 -14.93
C LEU A 168 -4.09 -27.11 -14.73
N LEU A 169 -3.88 -28.39 -14.47
CA LEU A 169 -2.54 -28.98 -14.34
C LEU A 169 -1.77 -28.91 -15.66
N GLN A 170 -2.46 -29.16 -16.78
CA GLN A 170 -1.85 -29.03 -18.10
C GLN A 170 -1.51 -27.58 -18.42
N PHE A 171 -2.34 -26.62 -18.03
CA PHE A 171 -2.08 -25.20 -18.19
C PHE A 171 -0.85 -24.78 -17.36
N LYS A 172 -0.77 -25.14 -16.07
CA LYS A 172 0.38 -24.88 -15.20
C LYS A 172 1.66 -25.49 -15.79
N SER A 173 1.62 -26.75 -16.22
CA SER A 173 2.76 -27.43 -16.84
C SER A 173 3.20 -26.74 -18.13
N ALA A 174 2.26 -26.36 -19.01
CA ALA A 174 2.58 -25.66 -20.25
C ALA A 174 3.18 -24.26 -20.00
N LEU A 175 2.72 -23.56 -18.98
CA LEU A 175 3.28 -22.28 -18.56
C LEU A 175 4.71 -22.45 -18.03
N GLN A 176 4.93 -23.47 -17.21
CA GLN A 176 6.27 -23.82 -16.69
C GLN A 176 7.24 -24.18 -17.81
N ASP A 177 6.80 -24.99 -18.77
CA ASP A 177 7.59 -25.35 -19.96
C ASP A 177 7.97 -24.08 -20.75
N ALA A 178 7.01 -23.16 -20.96
CA ALA A 178 7.25 -21.91 -21.69
C ALA A 178 8.30 -21.02 -21.00
N ILE A 179 8.20 -20.86 -19.68
CA ILE A 179 9.17 -20.10 -18.87
C ILE A 179 10.56 -20.77 -18.95
N LYS A 180 10.60 -22.07 -18.79
CA LYS A 180 11.86 -22.84 -18.82
C LYS A 180 12.55 -22.77 -20.17
N GLU A 181 11.81 -22.89 -21.27
CA GLU A 181 12.31 -22.73 -22.63
C GLU A 181 12.88 -21.33 -22.86
N CYS A 182 12.17 -20.29 -22.41
CA CYS A 182 12.62 -18.90 -22.47
C CYS A 182 13.97 -18.71 -21.79
N LEU A 183 14.12 -19.15 -20.54
CA LEU A 183 15.35 -18.98 -19.78
C LEU A 183 16.53 -19.85 -20.31
N GLN A 184 16.24 -21.00 -20.91
CA GLN A 184 17.27 -21.81 -21.58
C GLN A 184 17.78 -21.13 -22.85
N GLU A 185 16.89 -20.48 -23.61
CA GLU A 185 17.29 -19.75 -24.81
C GLU A 185 18.09 -18.50 -24.44
N ASP A 186 17.73 -17.78 -23.36
CA ASP A 186 18.52 -16.67 -22.82
C ASP A 186 19.94 -17.10 -22.49
N LYS A 187 20.10 -18.20 -21.77
CA LYS A 187 21.42 -18.77 -21.45
C LYS A 187 22.22 -19.08 -22.70
N SER A 188 21.59 -19.63 -23.75
CA SER A 188 22.25 -19.93 -25.04
C SER A 188 22.73 -18.67 -25.79
N LYS A 189 22.07 -17.51 -25.54
CA LYS A 189 22.43 -16.19 -26.08
C LYS A 189 23.41 -15.41 -25.20
N GLY A 190 23.83 -15.99 -24.07
CA GLY A 190 24.74 -15.36 -23.11
C GLY A 190 24.05 -14.41 -22.13
N ASN A 191 22.73 -14.40 -22.08
CA ASN A 191 21.96 -13.65 -21.09
C ASN A 191 21.80 -14.47 -19.80
N ASN A 192 22.03 -13.82 -18.65
CA ASN A 192 21.96 -14.46 -17.33
C ASN A 192 20.65 -14.17 -16.61
N ASN A 193 19.50 -14.21 -17.31
CA ASN A 193 18.21 -14.03 -16.65
C ASN A 193 17.92 -15.21 -15.70
N LEU A 194 17.50 -14.87 -14.48
CA LEU A 194 17.23 -15.83 -13.41
C LEU A 194 15.77 -16.30 -13.42
N GLY A 195 14.83 -15.44 -13.88
CA GLY A 195 13.42 -15.77 -13.89
C GLY A 195 12.50 -14.55 -14.08
N PHE A 196 11.28 -14.71 -13.57
CA PHE A 196 10.22 -13.70 -13.64
C PHE A 196 9.88 -13.19 -12.25
N VAL A 197 9.70 -11.89 -12.11
CA VAL A 197 9.20 -11.24 -10.89
C VAL A 197 7.83 -10.62 -11.18
N PHE A 198 6.85 -11.03 -10.41
CA PHE A 198 5.47 -10.55 -10.50
C PHE A 198 5.23 -9.54 -9.38
N PHE A 199 4.91 -8.31 -9.76
CA PHE A 199 4.53 -7.23 -8.83
C PHE A 199 3.01 -7.12 -8.82
N ILE A 200 2.38 -7.51 -7.73
CA ILE A 200 0.92 -7.48 -7.56
C ILE A 200 0.59 -6.32 -6.62
N ASP A 201 -0.01 -5.28 -7.17
CA ASP A 201 -0.31 -4.04 -6.45
C ASP A 201 -1.81 -3.79 -6.32
N ASP A 202 -2.18 -2.93 -5.37
CA ASP A 202 -3.55 -2.47 -5.13
C ASP A 202 -4.55 -3.59 -4.74
N LEU A 203 -4.09 -4.69 -4.12
CA LEU A 203 -4.96 -5.74 -3.58
C LEU A 203 -5.91 -5.23 -2.48
N ASP A 204 -5.53 -4.16 -1.81
CA ASP A 204 -6.31 -3.50 -0.77
C ASP A 204 -7.46 -2.61 -1.30
N ARG A 205 -7.59 -2.47 -2.63
CA ARG A 205 -8.66 -1.69 -3.27
C ARG A 205 -9.79 -2.51 -3.86
N ILE A 206 -9.67 -3.82 -3.81
CA ILE A 206 -10.71 -4.74 -4.29
C ILE A 206 -11.53 -5.30 -3.12
N ASP A 207 -12.66 -5.92 -3.43
CA ASP A 207 -13.47 -6.59 -2.41
C ASP A 207 -12.61 -7.60 -1.61
N PRO A 208 -12.56 -7.52 -0.27
CA PRO A 208 -11.67 -8.34 0.54
C PRO A 208 -11.75 -9.86 0.27
N PRO A 209 -12.93 -10.50 0.11
CA PRO A 209 -13.02 -11.90 -0.31
C PRO A 209 -12.34 -12.18 -1.65
N VAL A 210 -12.47 -11.28 -2.64
CA VAL A 210 -11.82 -11.43 -3.95
C VAL A 210 -10.30 -11.33 -3.82
N ALA A 211 -9.78 -10.46 -2.93
CA ALA A 211 -8.35 -10.39 -2.65
C ALA A 211 -7.80 -11.73 -2.13
N VAL A 212 -8.53 -12.39 -1.23
CA VAL A 212 -8.19 -13.72 -0.72
C VAL A 212 -8.14 -14.75 -1.85
N GLU A 213 -9.15 -14.76 -2.71
CA GLU A 213 -9.21 -15.68 -3.86
C GLU A 213 -8.04 -15.47 -4.84
N ILE A 214 -7.63 -14.21 -5.08
CA ILE A 214 -6.46 -13.90 -5.90
C ILE A 214 -5.19 -14.46 -5.26
N LEU A 215 -5.02 -14.33 -3.94
CA LEU A 215 -3.87 -14.88 -3.24
C LEU A 215 -3.81 -16.41 -3.35
N GLU A 216 -4.93 -17.10 -3.18
CA GLU A 216 -5.04 -18.55 -3.36
C GLU A 216 -4.76 -18.96 -4.81
N LEU A 217 -5.24 -18.19 -5.77
CA LEU A 217 -5.01 -18.41 -7.19
C LEU A 217 -3.53 -18.28 -7.56
N ILE A 218 -2.84 -17.25 -7.05
CA ILE A 218 -1.40 -17.07 -7.24
C ILE A 218 -0.66 -18.30 -6.71
N LYS A 219 -1.00 -18.76 -5.50
CA LYS A 219 -0.39 -19.94 -4.90
C LYS A 219 -0.60 -21.20 -5.74
N ASN A 220 -1.81 -21.44 -6.20
CA ASN A 220 -2.16 -22.69 -6.86
C ASN A 220 -1.69 -22.78 -8.32
N ILE A 221 -1.82 -21.69 -9.07
CA ILE A 221 -1.54 -21.68 -10.52
C ILE A 221 -0.10 -21.24 -10.82
N PHE A 222 0.34 -20.15 -10.17
CA PHE A 222 1.59 -19.48 -10.52
C PHE A 222 2.77 -19.84 -9.61
N GLU A 223 2.63 -20.81 -8.69
CA GLU A 223 3.77 -21.41 -8.00
C GLU A 223 4.57 -22.28 -8.99
N VAL A 224 5.29 -21.60 -9.88
CA VAL A 224 6.04 -22.15 -10.99
C VAL A 224 7.52 -21.88 -10.77
N GLU A 225 8.40 -22.83 -11.13
CA GLU A 225 9.86 -22.65 -11.02
C GLU A 225 10.32 -21.36 -11.71
N ASN A 226 11.33 -20.72 -11.17
CA ASN A 226 11.89 -19.44 -11.66
C ASN A 226 10.93 -18.24 -11.59
N CYS A 227 9.95 -18.28 -10.70
CA CYS A 227 9.01 -17.19 -10.47
C CYS A 227 9.11 -16.65 -9.04
N ILE A 228 9.05 -15.33 -8.89
CA ILE A 228 8.97 -14.63 -7.60
C ILE A 228 7.73 -13.74 -7.62
N PHE A 229 6.96 -13.77 -6.55
CA PHE A 229 5.79 -12.90 -6.37
C PHE A 229 6.07 -11.88 -5.27
N ILE A 230 5.81 -10.61 -5.56
CA ILE A 230 5.92 -9.51 -4.60
C ILE A 230 4.54 -8.86 -4.51
N LEU A 231 3.88 -9.07 -3.40
CA LEU A 231 2.50 -8.65 -3.14
C LEU A 231 2.50 -7.38 -2.30
N ALA A 232 1.87 -6.31 -2.76
CA ALA A 232 1.55 -5.15 -1.91
C ALA A 232 0.19 -5.40 -1.25
N ILE A 233 0.18 -5.63 0.04
CA ILE A 233 -1.03 -5.97 0.79
C ILE A 233 -1.22 -5.07 2.02
N ASP A 234 -2.48 -4.88 2.37
CA ASP A 234 -2.88 -4.44 3.70
C ASP A 234 -3.40 -5.66 4.46
N TYR A 235 -2.73 -6.01 5.56
CA TYR A 235 -3.07 -7.20 6.34
C TYR A 235 -4.52 -7.19 6.83
N GLU A 236 -5.02 -6.02 7.28
CA GLU A 236 -6.39 -5.90 7.77
C GLU A 236 -7.43 -6.16 6.68
N VAL A 237 -7.16 -5.74 5.45
CA VAL A 237 -8.07 -5.99 4.32
C VAL A 237 -8.16 -7.48 4.03
N VAL A 238 -7.03 -8.20 4.01
CA VAL A 238 -7.03 -9.64 3.79
C VAL A 238 -7.71 -10.37 4.94
N VAL A 239 -7.49 -9.96 6.20
CA VAL A 239 -8.20 -10.51 7.36
C VAL A 239 -9.72 -10.35 7.21
N LYS A 240 -10.20 -9.16 6.80
CA LYS A 240 -11.63 -8.95 6.49
C LYS A 240 -12.14 -9.92 5.41
N GLY A 241 -11.32 -10.21 4.40
CA GLY A 241 -11.64 -11.15 3.33
C GLY A 241 -11.75 -12.61 3.79
N LEU A 242 -11.09 -12.96 4.89
CA LEU A 242 -11.13 -14.31 5.48
C LEU A 242 -12.31 -14.51 6.46
N VAL A 243 -13.01 -13.44 6.85
CA VAL A 243 -14.15 -13.53 7.77
C VAL A 243 -15.25 -14.48 7.28
N PRO A 244 -15.63 -14.52 6.00
CA PRO A 244 -16.59 -15.49 5.51
C PRO A 244 -16.15 -16.96 5.72
N LYS A 245 -14.83 -17.22 5.72
CA LYS A 245 -14.24 -18.56 5.83
C LYS A 245 -14.03 -19.01 7.28
N PHE A 246 -13.54 -18.11 8.14
CA PHE A 246 -13.12 -18.43 9.51
C PHE A 246 -13.93 -17.74 10.60
N GLY A 247 -14.94 -16.94 10.23
CA GLY A 247 -15.66 -16.06 11.16
C GLY A 247 -14.86 -14.82 11.54
N PRO A 248 -15.41 -13.93 12.40
CA PRO A 248 -14.69 -12.77 12.91
C PRO A 248 -13.40 -13.16 13.64
N LEU A 249 -12.32 -12.38 13.45
CA LEU A 249 -11.06 -12.63 14.12
C LEU A 249 -11.21 -12.56 15.66
N THR A 250 -10.80 -13.61 16.33
CA THR A 250 -10.80 -13.77 17.78
C THR A 250 -9.52 -14.48 18.22
N GLU A 251 -9.20 -14.44 19.51
CA GLU A 251 -8.06 -15.18 20.05
C GLU A 251 -8.13 -16.70 19.77
N LYS A 252 -9.34 -17.25 19.60
CA LYS A 252 -9.54 -18.69 19.37
C LYS A 252 -9.21 -19.14 17.95
N ASN A 253 -9.45 -18.29 16.95
CA ASN A 253 -9.23 -18.60 15.52
C ASN A 253 -8.05 -17.84 14.89
N GLU A 254 -7.30 -17.05 15.65
CA GLU A 254 -6.13 -16.30 15.16
C GLU A 254 -5.12 -17.21 14.45
N ARG A 255 -4.94 -18.44 14.94
CA ARG A 255 -4.05 -19.44 14.33
C ARG A 255 -4.47 -19.82 12.91
N GLU A 256 -5.76 -19.85 12.61
CA GLU A 256 -6.28 -20.19 11.26
C GLU A 256 -5.94 -19.06 10.27
N PHE A 257 -6.11 -17.81 10.69
CA PHE A 257 -5.72 -16.65 9.89
C PHE A 257 -4.21 -16.65 9.63
N ARG A 258 -3.38 -16.85 10.65
CA ARG A 258 -1.91 -16.93 10.49
C ARG A 258 -1.53 -18.06 9.54
N SER A 259 -2.12 -19.24 9.71
CA SER A 259 -1.83 -20.41 8.86
C SER A 259 -2.19 -20.17 7.40
N PHE A 260 -3.19 -19.35 7.11
CA PHE A 260 -3.52 -18.95 5.74
C PHE A 260 -2.36 -18.14 5.12
N PHE A 261 -1.88 -17.12 5.85
CA PHE A 261 -0.76 -16.30 5.37
C PHE A 261 0.53 -17.12 5.21
N ASP A 262 0.86 -17.96 6.18
CA ASP A 262 2.07 -18.77 6.18
C ASP A 262 2.13 -19.77 4.99
N LYS A 263 0.97 -20.21 4.50
CA LYS A 263 0.89 -21.08 3.31
C LYS A 263 1.21 -20.33 2.01
N ILE A 264 0.94 -19.03 1.93
CA ILE A 264 1.05 -18.24 0.70
C ILE A 264 2.34 -17.43 0.70
N ILE A 265 2.68 -16.81 1.83
CA ILE A 265 3.75 -15.82 1.96
C ILE A 265 4.93 -16.46 2.70
N GLN A 266 6.08 -16.56 2.02
CA GLN A 266 7.31 -17.04 2.64
C GLN A 266 8.08 -15.93 3.35
N LEU A 267 8.01 -14.69 2.85
CA LEU A 267 8.64 -13.54 3.49
C LEU A 267 7.65 -12.39 3.66
N PRO A 268 7.11 -12.16 4.86
CA PRO A 268 6.39 -10.94 5.19
C PRO A 268 7.39 -9.81 5.50
N PHE A 269 7.24 -8.67 4.83
CA PHE A 269 8.00 -7.44 5.09
C PHE A 269 7.02 -6.30 5.40
N SER A 270 7.06 -5.80 6.62
CA SER A 270 6.25 -4.64 7.02
C SER A 270 6.94 -3.34 6.64
N MET A 271 6.19 -2.40 6.05
CA MET A 271 6.70 -1.07 5.74
C MET A 271 7.19 -0.37 7.02
N PRO A 272 8.44 0.14 7.03
CA PRO A 272 9.06 0.66 8.26
C PRO A 272 8.62 2.09 8.56
N VAL A 273 7.31 2.35 8.60
CA VAL A 273 6.74 3.71 8.74
C VAL A 273 7.17 4.42 10.01
N ALA A 274 7.45 3.69 11.10
CA ALA A 274 7.97 4.25 12.34
C ALA A 274 9.43 4.75 12.23
N ASN A 275 10.17 4.29 11.21
CA ASN A 275 11.58 4.62 11.00
C ASN A 275 11.78 5.59 9.82
N TYR A 276 10.72 6.21 9.32
CA TYR A 276 10.83 7.19 8.25
C TYR A 276 11.49 8.47 8.73
N ASP A 277 12.32 9.06 7.88
CA ASP A 277 12.92 10.38 8.12
C ASP A 277 11.91 11.48 7.81
N ILE A 278 11.00 11.69 8.77
CA ILE A 278 9.92 12.67 8.64
C ILE A 278 10.48 14.08 8.58
N THR A 279 11.51 14.37 9.36
CA THR A 279 12.13 15.70 9.39
C THR A 279 12.72 16.06 8.03
N LYS A 280 13.48 15.15 7.40
CA LYS A 280 14.02 15.37 6.05
C LYS A 280 12.92 15.62 5.04
N PHE A 281 11.87 14.78 5.04
CA PHE A 281 10.73 14.91 4.14
C PHE A 281 10.01 16.25 4.32
N LEU A 282 9.70 16.63 5.56
CA LEU A 282 9.00 17.87 5.88
C LEU A 282 9.81 19.09 5.46
N MET A 283 11.08 19.17 5.87
CA MET A 283 11.93 20.34 5.58
C MET A 283 12.11 20.55 4.08
N SER A 284 12.39 19.49 3.33
CA SER A 284 12.46 19.56 1.88
C SER A 284 11.14 20.03 1.26
N SER A 285 10.02 19.40 1.65
CA SER A 285 8.71 19.69 1.07
C SER A 285 8.19 21.08 1.43
N LEU A 286 8.38 21.55 2.67
CA LEU A 286 7.97 22.88 3.12
C LEU A 286 8.78 23.99 2.41
N LYS A 287 10.07 23.72 2.12
CA LYS A 287 10.90 24.62 1.32
C LYS A 287 10.42 24.69 -0.12
N ASP A 288 10.10 23.53 -0.74
CA ASP A 288 9.67 23.45 -2.13
C ASP A 288 8.38 24.24 -2.40
N ILE A 289 7.45 24.27 -1.42
CA ILE A 289 6.21 25.06 -1.50
C ILE A 289 6.39 26.51 -1.02
N GLY A 290 7.59 26.92 -0.61
CA GLY A 290 7.87 28.28 -0.11
C GLY A 290 7.20 28.62 1.23
N TYR A 291 6.83 27.61 2.03
CA TYR A 291 6.23 27.81 3.35
C TYR A 291 7.28 28.22 4.39
N ILE A 292 8.51 27.69 4.27
CA ILE A 292 9.67 28.00 5.09
C ILE A 292 10.82 28.51 4.24
N ASP A 293 11.67 29.32 4.84
CA ASP A 293 12.90 29.87 4.22
C ASP A 293 14.17 29.23 4.81
N ASP A 294 15.34 29.67 4.31
CA ASP A 294 16.63 29.16 4.76
C ASP A 294 16.94 29.50 6.24
N ARG A 295 16.29 30.49 6.84
CA ARG A 295 16.43 30.82 8.28
C ARG A 295 15.86 29.69 9.12
N ILE A 296 14.63 29.24 8.78
CA ILE A 296 13.94 28.15 9.49
C ILE A 296 14.66 26.82 9.22
N LEU A 297 15.16 26.62 8.00
CA LEU A 297 15.95 25.42 7.66
C LEU A 297 17.27 25.32 8.45
N ASN A 298 17.80 26.40 9.00
CA ASN A 298 19.01 26.39 9.82
C ASN A 298 18.72 26.43 11.33
N ASP A 299 17.46 26.58 11.71
CA ASP A 299 17.02 26.58 13.11
C ASP A 299 16.57 25.19 13.55
N ASN A 300 17.40 24.54 14.37
CA ASN A 300 17.11 23.18 14.85
C ASN A 300 15.89 23.12 15.78
N PHE A 301 15.62 24.15 16.56
CA PHE A 301 14.45 24.20 17.44
C PHE A 301 13.15 24.23 16.63
N LEU A 302 13.09 25.06 15.59
CA LEU A 302 11.92 25.11 14.71
C LEU A 302 11.70 23.81 13.94
N LYS A 303 12.78 23.18 13.44
CA LYS A 303 12.68 21.85 12.80
C LYS A 303 12.10 20.81 13.73
N GLU A 304 12.58 20.74 14.96
CA GLU A 304 12.10 19.83 15.98
C GLU A 304 10.63 20.09 16.28
N LYS A 305 10.23 21.34 16.49
CA LYS A 305 8.82 21.71 16.76
C LYS A 305 7.88 21.33 15.62
N LEU A 306 8.25 21.62 14.37
CA LEU A 306 7.43 21.24 13.20
C LEU A 306 7.32 19.71 13.07
N SER A 307 8.42 18.99 13.34
CA SER A 307 8.42 17.53 13.32
C SER A 307 7.57 16.94 14.43
N ASP A 308 7.69 17.44 15.66
CA ASP A 308 6.90 17.00 16.82
C ASP A 308 5.41 17.23 16.59
N LEU A 309 5.01 18.44 16.16
CA LEU A 309 3.61 18.75 15.83
C LEU A 309 3.05 17.77 14.78
N THR A 310 3.87 17.41 13.79
CA THR A 310 3.45 16.45 12.76
C THR A 310 3.31 15.04 13.33
N LEU A 311 4.32 14.57 14.09
CA LEU A 311 4.31 13.23 14.67
C LEU A 311 3.16 13.03 15.65
N LEU A 312 2.88 14.02 16.47
CA LEU A 312 1.78 14.00 17.46
C LEU A 312 0.38 14.13 16.82
N SER A 313 0.28 14.54 15.56
CA SER A 313 -1.00 14.77 14.88
C SER A 313 -1.17 13.90 13.64
N VAL A 314 -0.56 14.29 12.53
CA VAL A 314 -0.71 13.65 11.21
C VAL A 314 -0.02 12.29 11.15
N GLY A 315 1.03 12.11 11.98
CA GLY A 315 1.81 10.87 12.06
C GLY A 315 2.82 10.74 10.93
N THR A 316 3.20 9.50 10.65
CA THR A 316 4.31 9.15 9.73
C THR A 316 3.87 8.67 8.36
N ASN A 317 2.56 8.58 8.09
CA ASN A 317 2.04 8.10 6.81
C ASN A 317 2.35 9.09 5.67
N PRO A 318 3.11 8.70 4.63
CA PRO A 318 3.50 9.59 3.54
C PRO A 318 2.36 10.31 2.83
N ARG A 319 1.20 9.67 2.68
CA ARG A 319 0.02 10.29 2.06
C ARG A 319 -0.58 11.39 2.94
N SER A 320 -0.65 11.15 4.24
CA SER A 320 -1.10 12.13 5.21
C SER A 320 -0.15 13.33 5.27
N LEU A 321 1.16 13.10 5.21
CA LEU A 321 2.17 14.14 5.13
C LEU A 321 2.03 14.99 3.86
N LYS A 322 1.84 14.36 2.70
CA LYS A 322 1.59 15.08 1.44
C LYS A 322 0.33 15.94 1.50
N ARG A 323 -0.72 15.43 2.15
CA ARG A 323 -1.96 16.20 2.39
C ARG A 323 -1.70 17.42 3.26
N LEU A 324 -0.93 17.28 4.34
CA LEU A 324 -0.49 18.40 5.18
C LEU A 324 0.22 19.46 4.34
N ILE A 325 1.25 19.07 3.57
CA ILE A 325 2.02 19.98 2.73
C ILE A 325 1.13 20.71 1.72
N ASN A 326 0.22 20.00 1.06
CA ASN A 326 -0.68 20.60 0.07
C ASN A 326 -1.68 21.59 0.70
N THR A 327 -2.16 21.30 1.90
CA THR A 327 -3.04 22.23 2.65
C THR A 327 -2.28 23.49 3.04
N LEU A 328 -1.05 23.35 3.56
CA LEU A 328 -0.18 24.47 3.90
C LEU A 328 0.18 25.32 2.68
N SER A 329 0.45 24.67 1.53
CA SER A 329 0.71 25.37 0.28
C SER A 329 -0.46 26.24 -0.14
N LEU A 330 -1.69 25.70 -0.11
CA LEU A 330 -2.90 26.47 -0.45
C LEU A 330 -3.06 27.68 0.48
N LEU A 331 -2.91 27.49 1.79
CA LEU A 331 -3.00 28.59 2.77
C LEU A 331 -1.90 29.62 2.56
N ASN A 332 -0.69 29.20 2.20
CA ASN A 332 0.41 30.11 1.90
C ASN A 332 0.12 30.96 0.66
N ILE A 333 -0.48 30.37 -0.38
CA ILE A 333 -0.90 31.10 -1.59
C ILE A 333 -1.99 32.13 -1.23
N ILE A 334 -3.01 31.72 -0.46
CA ILE A 334 -4.10 32.61 -0.04
C ILE A 334 -3.53 33.80 0.77
N GLY A 335 -2.67 33.53 1.75
CA GLY A 335 -2.08 34.57 2.59
C GLY A 335 -1.14 35.53 1.85
N ASN A 336 -0.55 35.11 0.72
CA ASN A 336 0.33 35.95 -0.10
C ASN A 336 -0.44 36.81 -1.12
N ILE A 337 -1.74 36.59 -1.33
CA ILE A 337 -2.59 37.44 -2.20
C ILE A 337 -2.80 38.82 -1.56
N ASP A 338 -2.87 38.90 -0.23
CA ASP A 338 -3.20 40.12 0.53
C ASP A 338 -1.99 40.94 0.96
N GLU A 339 -0.75 40.70 0.44
CA GLU A 339 0.51 41.47 0.57
C GLU A 339 1.52 41.14 1.68
N SER A 340 2.74 41.00 1.19
CA SER A 340 4.02 41.63 1.58
C SER A 340 4.50 41.63 3.05
N ASN A 341 3.96 40.88 3.97
CA ASN A 341 4.57 40.74 5.30
C ASN A 341 5.29 39.39 5.45
N GLN A 342 6.57 39.45 5.75
CA GLN A 342 7.30 38.29 6.29
C GLN A 342 6.49 37.80 7.51
N LYS A 343 5.87 36.61 7.39
CA LYS A 343 5.12 36.00 8.50
C LYS A 343 6.07 35.89 9.69
N GLU A 344 5.65 36.35 10.83
CA GLU A 344 6.37 36.10 12.06
C GLU A 344 6.43 34.59 12.33
N ILE A 345 7.53 34.11 12.88
CA ILE A 345 7.76 32.68 13.17
C ILE A 345 6.61 32.11 14.01
N HIS A 346 6.10 32.92 14.94
CA HIS A 346 5.00 32.53 15.80
C HIS A 346 3.68 32.29 15.04
N GLU A 347 3.35 33.16 14.10
CA GLU A 347 2.19 33.01 13.22
C GLU A 347 2.33 31.77 12.32
N LEU A 348 3.51 31.50 11.80
CA LEU A 348 3.80 30.32 11.00
C LEU A 348 3.54 29.03 11.81
N LEU A 349 4.02 28.96 13.05
CA LEU A 349 3.83 27.79 13.92
C LEU A 349 2.36 27.59 14.29
N ILE A 350 1.60 28.67 14.58
CA ILE A 350 0.19 28.58 14.88
C ILE A 350 -0.58 28.06 13.66
N ASN A 351 -0.34 28.61 12.48
CA ASN A 351 -1.00 28.18 11.25
C ASN A 351 -0.68 26.71 10.93
N TYR A 352 0.57 26.31 11.15
CA TYR A 352 0.99 24.92 11.00
C TYR A 352 0.24 23.99 11.95
N ALA A 353 0.20 24.34 13.24
CA ALA A 353 -0.49 23.55 14.25
C ALA A 353 -2.00 23.42 13.98
N LEU A 354 -2.65 24.51 13.55
CA LEU A 354 -4.07 24.51 13.20
C LEU A 354 -4.36 23.56 12.02
N VAL A 355 -3.49 23.55 11.02
CA VAL A 355 -3.63 22.61 9.88
C VAL A 355 -3.42 21.17 10.34
N CYS A 356 -2.44 20.92 11.20
CA CYS A 356 -2.23 19.61 11.81
C CYS A 356 -3.48 19.13 12.56
N ILE A 357 -4.08 19.98 13.39
CA ILE A 357 -5.32 19.69 14.12
C ILE A 357 -6.49 19.45 13.15
N GLN A 358 -6.62 20.27 12.12
CA GLN A 358 -7.68 20.13 11.11
C GLN A 358 -7.63 18.75 10.42
N ILE A 359 -6.43 18.27 10.11
CA ILE A 359 -6.24 16.99 9.40
C ILE A 359 -6.41 15.81 10.34
N ALA A 360 -5.80 15.86 11.52
CA ALA A 360 -5.76 14.74 12.45
C ALA A 360 -6.99 14.66 13.36
N TYR A 361 -7.50 15.81 13.77
CA TYR A 361 -8.55 15.95 14.77
C TYR A 361 -9.67 16.90 14.32
N PRO A 362 -10.40 16.60 13.24
CA PRO A 362 -11.38 17.52 12.64
C PRO A 362 -12.49 17.95 13.62
N LYS A 363 -12.86 17.09 14.57
CA LYS A 363 -13.86 17.45 15.61
C LYS A 363 -13.33 18.48 16.60
N ILE A 364 -12.03 18.44 16.92
CA ILE A 364 -11.39 19.45 17.79
C ILE A 364 -11.25 20.76 17.01
N TYR A 365 -10.85 20.68 15.73
CA TYR A 365 -10.78 21.85 14.86
C TYR A 365 -12.15 22.56 14.76
N GLU A 366 -13.25 21.80 14.63
CA GLU A 366 -14.61 22.34 14.66
C GLU A 366 -14.91 23.08 15.96
N LEU A 367 -14.52 22.55 17.12
CA LEU A 367 -14.68 23.25 18.41
C LEU A 367 -13.89 24.55 18.43
N LEU A 368 -12.63 24.53 18.01
CA LEU A 368 -11.78 25.73 17.95
C LEU A 368 -12.31 26.79 17.01
N THR A 369 -13.03 26.45 15.94
CA THR A 369 -13.67 27.42 15.06
C THR A 369 -14.90 28.09 15.71
N GLN A 370 -15.59 27.37 16.59
CA GLN A 370 -16.75 27.89 17.31
C GLN A 370 -16.37 28.71 18.57
N GLU A 371 -15.35 28.23 19.29
CA GLU A 371 -14.84 28.82 20.53
C GLU A 371 -13.30 28.82 20.52
N PRO A 372 -12.66 29.83 19.90
CA PRO A 372 -11.20 29.85 19.70
C PRO A 372 -10.39 29.96 21.00
N ALA A 373 -10.93 30.55 22.06
CA ALA A 373 -10.25 30.72 23.35
C ALA A 373 -10.31 29.42 24.16
N PHE A 374 -9.62 28.36 23.70
CA PHE A 374 -9.72 27.03 24.30
C PHE A 374 -9.28 27.00 25.78
N ILE A 375 -8.33 27.82 26.17
CA ILE A 375 -7.87 27.94 27.57
C ILE A 375 -9.02 28.30 28.51
N ASP A 376 -10.02 29.06 28.01
CA ASP A 376 -11.19 29.51 28.77
C ASP A 376 -12.36 28.51 28.68
N TRP A 377 -12.19 27.33 28.08
CA TRP A 377 -13.26 26.34 28.02
C TRP A 377 -13.60 25.79 29.39
N THR A 378 -14.89 25.83 29.71
CA THR A 378 -15.43 25.34 30.96
C THR A 378 -16.67 24.46 30.72
N GLU A 379 -17.24 23.91 31.77
CA GLU A 379 -18.51 23.18 31.70
C GLU A 379 -19.65 24.02 31.06
N GLN A 380 -19.61 25.36 31.18
CA GLN A 380 -20.57 26.24 30.50
C GLN A 380 -20.35 26.21 28.97
N THR A 381 -19.10 26.18 28.53
CA THR A 381 -18.73 26.01 27.11
C THR A 381 -19.23 24.67 26.57
N ALA A 382 -19.04 23.58 27.33
CA ALA A 382 -19.55 22.27 26.97
C ALA A 382 -21.07 22.24 26.78
N LYS A 383 -21.82 22.91 27.67
CA LYS A 383 -23.29 23.04 27.56
C LYS A 383 -23.70 23.91 26.39
N LYS A 384 -23.03 25.04 26.15
CA LYS A 384 -23.27 25.93 24.99
C LYS A 384 -23.10 25.18 23.67
N LEU A 385 -22.06 24.36 23.57
CA LEU A 385 -21.72 23.53 22.40
C LEU A 385 -22.54 22.24 22.34
N ARG A 386 -23.44 21.99 23.28
CA ARG A 386 -24.28 20.78 23.36
C ARG A 386 -23.48 19.49 23.30
N LEU A 387 -22.33 19.45 23.97
CA LEU A 387 -21.54 18.23 24.04
C LEU A 387 -22.28 17.14 24.83
N PRO A 388 -22.11 15.85 24.48
CA PRO A 388 -22.77 14.75 25.16
C PRO A 388 -22.39 14.72 26.65
N GLU A 389 -23.32 14.34 27.52
CA GLU A 389 -23.02 14.10 28.92
C GLU A 389 -22.16 12.85 29.08
N LEU A 390 -21.24 12.87 30.04
CA LEU A 390 -20.39 11.72 30.35
C LEU A 390 -21.19 10.67 31.13
N THR A 391 -20.97 9.40 30.79
CA THR A 391 -21.47 8.26 31.55
C THR A 391 -20.74 8.14 32.89
N GLU A 392 -21.29 7.39 33.85
CA GLU A 392 -20.64 7.17 35.15
C GLU A 392 -19.23 6.55 35.01
N SER A 393 -19.06 5.60 34.09
CA SER A 393 -17.75 4.98 33.81
C SER A 393 -16.75 6.00 33.24
N GLN A 394 -17.18 6.91 32.39
CA GLN A 394 -16.35 7.97 31.81
C GLN A 394 -15.98 9.04 32.84
N LEU A 395 -16.88 9.35 33.76
CA LEU A 395 -16.60 10.24 34.90
C LEU A 395 -15.56 9.63 35.85
N ILE A 396 -15.60 8.31 36.09
CA ILE A 396 -14.58 7.62 36.88
C ILE A 396 -13.23 7.75 36.21
N ILE A 397 -13.12 7.51 34.91
CA ILE A 397 -11.88 7.66 34.13
C ILE A 397 -11.35 9.09 34.23
N LEU A 398 -12.21 10.08 33.96
CA LEU A 398 -11.84 11.50 34.02
C LEU A 398 -11.29 11.90 35.39
N ASN A 399 -11.93 11.45 36.47
CA ASN A 399 -11.54 11.78 37.84
C ASN A 399 -10.34 10.97 38.35
N SER A 400 -10.03 9.83 37.74
CA SER A 400 -8.90 8.98 38.16
C SER A 400 -7.61 9.29 37.37
N THR A 401 -7.70 10.07 36.30
CA THR A 401 -6.56 10.40 35.41
C THR A 401 -6.02 11.78 35.82
N SER A 402 -4.81 11.80 36.34
CA SER A 402 -4.13 13.04 36.79
C SER A 402 -3.77 14.02 35.66
N GLU A 403 -3.97 13.61 34.43
CA GLU A 403 -3.65 14.38 33.22
C GLU A 403 -4.78 15.34 32.81
N PHE A 404 -5.94 15.29 33.48
CA PHE A 404 -7.07 16.18 33.20
C PHE A 404 -7.24 17.20 34.33
N ASP A 405 -6.21 18.02 34.55
CA ASP A 405 -6.22 19.02 35.63
C ASP A 405 -6.99 20.28 35.26
N ASP A 406 -6.90 20.69 33.99
CA ASP A 406 -7.54 21.90 33.49
C ASP A 406 -8.97 21.66 32.99
N GLU A 407 -9.82 22.66 33.11
CA GLU A 407 -11.23 22.58 32.69
C GLU A 407 -11.37 22.38 31.15
N TRP A 408 -10.48 22.99 30.37
CA TRP A 408 -10.51 22.83 28.91
C TRP A 408 -10.20 21.36 28.48
N GLU A 409 -9.35 20.68 29.21
CA GLU A 409 -9.02 19.26 28.97
C GLU A 409 -10.25 18.37 29.20
N LYS A 410 -11.05 18.67 30.23
CA LYS A 410 -12.32 17.98 30.49
C LYS A 410 -13.34 18.20 29.37
N VAL A 411 -13.38 19.39 28.79
CA VAL A 411 -14.22 19.68 27.62
C VAL A 411 -13.77 18.90 26.41
N LEU A 412 -12.45 18.84 26.14
CA LEU A 412 -11.87 17.99 25.10
C LEU A 412 -12.20 16.52 25.29
N PHE A 413 -11.96 15.99 26.49
CA PHE A 413 -12.29 14.60 26.82
C PHE A 413 -13.76 14.29 26.50
N ARG A 414 -14.67 15.19 26.86
CA ARG A 414 -16.11 15.07 26.60
C ARG A 414 -16.42 15.04 25.09
N LYS A 415 -15.76 15.87 24.27
CA LYS A 415 -15.91 15.85 22.81
C LYS A 415 -15.38 14.57 22.17
N CYS A 416 -14.29 14.02 22.71
CA CYS A 416 -13.62 12.85 22.17
C CYS A 416 -14.31 11.52 22.55
N GLN A 417 -15.18 11.53 23.56
CA GLN A 417 -15.86 10.35 24.11
C GLN A 417 -16.85 9.74 23.15
N GLY A 418 -16.87 9.42 22.17
CA GLY A 418 -17.75 8.75 21.19
C GLY A 418 -17.01 8.42 19.89
N ASP A 419 -15.70 8.70 19.86
CA ASP A 419 -14.89 8.42 18.69
C ASP A 419 -13.88 7.31 18.98
N PRO A 420 -14.09 6.09 18.42
CA PRO A 420 -13.18 4.97 18.63
C PRO A 420 -11.76 5.24 18.12
N TYR A 421 -11.58 6.21 17.21
CA TYR A 421 -10.27 6.61 16.70
C TYR A 421 -9.53 7.61 17.59
N MET A 422 -10.24 8.33 18.45
CA MET A 422 -9.65 9.34 19.34
C MET A 422 -9.22 8.75 20.69
N THR A 423 -9.88 7.71 21.16
CA THR A 423 -9.60 7.11 22.49
C THR A 423 -8.26 6.38 22.59
N SER A 424 -7.69 5.92 21.48
CA SER A 424 -6.39 5.20 21.50
C SER A 424 -5.17 6.08 21.22
N ARG A 425 -5.35 7.25 20.58
CA ARG A 425 -4.23 8.14 20.20
C ARG A 425 -4.09 9.39 21.05
N THR A 426 -5.14 9.80 21.75
CA THR A 426 -5.14 11.05 22.56
C THR A 426 -4.53 10.88 23.93
N PHE A 427 -4.31 9.62 24.37
CA PHE A 427 -3.84 9.29 25.72
C PHE A 427 -2.51 8.51 25.73
N GLN A 428 -1.78 8.47 24.61
CA GLN A 428 -0.39 8.05 24.52
C GLN A 428 0.49 9.26 24.16
#